data_145c5e5f48ab9f3dc677b5da7ff93b97
#
_entry.id   145c5e5f48ab9f3dc677b5da7ff93b97
#
_cell.length_a   1.000
_cell.length_b   1.000
_cell.length_c   1.000
_cell.angle_alpha   90.00
_cell.angle_beta   90.00
_cell.angle_gamma   90.00
#
_symmetry.space_group_name_H-M   'P 1'
#
loop_
_entity.id
_entity.type
_entity.pdbx_description
1 polymer ?
#
loop_
_entity_poly.entity_id
_entity_poly.type
_entity_poly.pdbx_seq_one_letter_code
_entity_poly.pdbx_strand_id
1 'polypeptide(L)'
;AGNWQREKGQSIMETWLQSGDQIDVVCANNDEMALGAINALKAAGKLDKTIVGGVDATGDALAAMKAGELKVTVFQDAKGQGAGGVDAAIKLYNKDTVPAYVDVPYVLVTPENMAQFAGK
;
A
#
# COMPACT_ATOMS: atom_id res chain seq x y z
N ALA A 1 6.62 -15.18 3.78
CA ALA A 1 6.79 -13.72 3.71
C ALA A 1 6.79 -13.26 2.25
N GLY A 2 6.10 -12.18 1.96
CA GLY A 2 5.93 -11.67 0.59
C GLY A 2 7.09 -10.79 0.09
N ASN A 3 7.99 -10.39 1.00
CA ASN A 3 9.21 -9.62 0.70
C ASN A 3 8.94 -8.38 -0.19
N TRP A 4 7.77 -7.76 -0.03
CA TRP A 4 7.32 -6.58 -0.77
C TRP A 4 7.17 -6.78 -2.30
N GLN A 5 7.18 -8.05 -2.77
CA GLN A 5 7.19 -8.41 -4.18
C GLN A 5 5.81 -8.83 -4.68
N ARG A 6 5.43 -8.35 -5.86
CA ARG A 6 4.14 -8.64 -6.52
C ARG A 6 3.96 -10.14 -6.76
N GLU A 7 4.97 -10.80 -7.30
CA GLU A 7 4.95 -12.23 -7.61
C GLU A 7 4.82 -13.09 -6.34
N LYS A 8 5.41 -12.63 -5.24
CA LYS A 8 5.27 -13.31 -3.94
C LYS A 8 3.87 -13.13 -3.35
N GLY A 9 3.32 -11.92 -3.46
CA GLY A 9 1.94 -11.65 -3.08
C GLY A 9 0.97 -12.55 -3.85
N GLN A 10 1.17 -12.69 -5.16
CA GLN A 10 0.37 -13.58 -6.01
C GLN A 10 0.50 -15.05 -5.58
N SER A 11 1.70 -15.58 -5.45
CA SER A 11 1.92 -16.99 -5.07
C SER A 11 1.35 -17.32 -3.68
N ILE A 12 1.43 -16.40 -2.73
CA ILE A 12 0.83 -16.55 -1.40
C ILE A 12 -0.70 -16.63 -1.53
N MET A 13 -1.30 -15.74 -2.29
CA MET A 13 -2.74 -15.72 -2.50
C MET A 13 -3.22 -16.98 -3.23
N GLU A 14 -2.51 -17.44 -4.25
CA GLU A 14 -2.78 -18.71 -4.93
C GLU A 14 -2.78 -19.89 -3.95
N THR A 15 -1.80 -19.93 -3.04
CA THR A 15 -1.73 -20.97 -1.98
C THR A 15 -2.93 -20.89 -1.04
N TRP A 16 -3.35 -19.71 -0.62
CA TRP A 16 -4.52 -19.55 0.23
C TRP A 16 -5.81 -19.94 -0.49
N LEU A 17 -5.94 -19.63 -1.77
CA LEU A 17 -7.10 -20.03 -2.57
C LEU A 17 -7.21 -21.54 -2.73
N GLN A 18 -6.08 -22.27 -2.72
CA GLN A 18 -6.05 -23.75 -2.79
C GLN A 18 -6.49 -24.42 -1.50
N SER A 19 -6.43 -23.75 -0.34
CA SER A 19 -6.91 -24.31 0.94
C SER A 19 -8.42 -24.57 0.94
N GLY A 20 -9.16 -23.92 0.03
CA GLY A 20 -10.62 -24.01 -0.04
C GLY A 20 -11.35 -23.07 0.92
N ASP A 21 -10.61 -22.31 1.73
CA ASP A 21 -11.21 -21.36 2.67
C ASP A 21 -11.85 -20.18 1.92
N GLN A 22 -12.90 -19.63 2.50
CA GLN A 22 -13.47 -18.37 2.04
C GLN A 22 -12.62 -17.22 2.56
N ILE A 23 -12.18 -16.35 1.65
CA ILE A 23 -11.37 -15.18 1.98
C ILE A 23 -12.18 -13.93 1.60
N ASP A 24 -12.63 -13.21 2.61
CA ASP A 24 -13.46 -12.01 2.41
C ASP A 24 -12.61 -10.75 2.28
N VAL A 25 -11.45 -10.71 2.94
CA VAL A 25 -10.56 -9.54 2.95
C VAL A 25 -9.09 -9.97 2.85
N VAL A 26 -8.34 -9.25 2.05
CA VAL A 26 -6.87 -9.33 1.97
C VAL A 26 -6.27 -7.99 2.35
N CYS A 27 -5.54 -7.95 3.46
CA CYS A 27 -4.75 -6.80 3.89
C CYS A 27 -3.28 -7.04 3.56
N ALA A 28 -2.80 -6.47 2.47
CA ALA A 28 -1.40 -6.54 2.11
C ALA A 28 -0.62 -5.37 2.71
N ASN A 29 0.61 -5.65 3.16
CA ASN A 29 1.46 -4.65 3.81
C ASN A 29 2.07 -3.63 2.82
N ASN A 30 1.93 -3.88 1.50
CA ASN A 30 2.20 -2.89 0.46
C ASN A 30 1.35 -3.15 -0.79
N ASP A 31 1.32 -2.17 -1.70
CA ASP A 31 0.53 -2.22 -2.93
C ASP A 31 1.02 -3.28 -3.91
N GLU A 32 2.31 -3.53 -4.00
CA GLU A 32 2.85 -4.56 -4.90
C GLU A 32 2.29 -5.94 -4.54
N MET A 33 2.30 -6.30 -3.26
CA MET A 33 1.70 -7.57 -2.83
C MET A 33 0.18 -7.57 -2.96
N ALA A 34 -0.50 -6.43 -2.75
CA ALA A 34 -1.94 -6.29 -2.99
C ALA A 34 -2.28 -6.57 -4.46
N LEU A 35 -1.53 -5.98 -5.40
CA LEU A 35 -1.72 -6.19 -6.84
C LEU A 35 -1.45 -7.64 -7.24
N GLY A 36 -0.45 -8.28 -6.61
CA GLY A 36 -0.22 -9.72 -6.77
C GLY A 36 -1.41 -10.55 -6.32
N ALA A 37 -1.98 -10.25 -5.16
CA ALA A 37 -3.17 -10.93 -4.66
C ALA A 37 -4.39 -10.71 -5.58
N ILE A 38 -4.57 -9.50 -6.11
CA ILE A 38 -5.62 -9.18 -7.10
C ILE A 38 -5.48 -10.06 -8.35
N ASN A 39 -4.26 -10.25 -8.86
CA ASN A 39 -4.04 -11.10 -10.03
C ASN A 39 -4.48 -12.55 -9.77
N ALA A 40 -4.12 -13.12 -8.62
CA ALA A 40 -4.55 -14.46 -8.23
C ALA A 40 -6.07 -14.58 -8.07
N LEU A 41 -6.69 -13.58 -7.44
CA LEU A 41 -8.14 -13.52 -7.24
C LEU A 41 -8.90 -13.40 -8.57
N LYS A 42 -8.39 -12.60 -9.51
CA LYS A 42 -8.94 -12.48 -10.88
C LYS A 42 -8.87 -13.82 -11.61
N ALA A 43 -7.70 -14.47 -11.58
CA ALA A 43 -7.52 -15.78 -12.20
C ALA A 43 -8.47 -16.86 -11.64
N ALA A 44 -8.78 -16.78 -10.35
CA ALA A 44 -9.70 -17.68 -9.66
C ALA A 44 -11.18 -17.27 -9.76
N GLY A 45 -11.51 -16.13 -10.37
CA GLY A 45 -12.88 -15.60 -10.44
C GLY A 45 -13.47 -15.22 -9.07
N LYS A 46 -12.63 -14.82 -8.11
CA LYS A 46 -13.03 -14.51 -6.72
C LYS A 46 -12.88 -13.05 -6.32
N LEU A 47 -12.38 -12.18 -7.22
CA LEU A 47 -12.11 -10.78 -6.87
C LEU A 47 -13.39 -10.03 -6.44
N ASP A 48 -14.52 -10.30 -7.09
CA ASP A 48 -15.79 -9.63 -6.77
C ASP A 48 -16.30 -9.93 -5.34
N LYS A 49 -15.78 -11.00 -4.73
CA LYS A 49 -16.16 -11.46 -3.38
C LYS A 49 -15.12 -11.16 -2.33
N THR A 50 -13.99 -10.56 -2.72
CA THR A 50 -12.86 -10.32 -1.82
C THR A 50 -12.47 -8.84 -1.85
N ILE A 51 -12.42 -8.21 -0.70
CA ILE A 51 -11.93 -6.84 -0.55
C ILE A 51 -10.40 -6.88 -0.44
N VAL A 52 -9.71 -6.10 -1.26
CA VAL A 52 -8.24 -6.02 -1.19
C VAL A 52 -7.82 -4.61 -0.81
N GLY A 53 -6.91 -4.53 0.17
CA GLY A 53 -6.27 -3.31 0.63
C GLY A 53 -4.75 -3.41 0.60
N GLY A 54 -4.09 -2.28 0.37
CA GLY A 54 -2.63 -2.14 0.29
C GLY A 54 -2.11 -0.95 1.10
N VAL A 55 -0.86 -0.64 0.90
CA VAL A 55 -0.14 0.52 1.45
C VAL A 55 0.83 1.03 0.39
N ASP A 56 1.04 2.30 0.27
CA ASP A 56 1.96 3.15 -0.49
C ASP A 56 1.26 4.14 -1.43
N ALA A 57 0.04 3.86 -1.88
CA ALA A 57 -0.68 4.64 -2.90
C ALA A 57 0.12 4.79 -4.20
N THR A 58 0.72 3.70 -4.68
CA THR A 58 1.49 3.68 -5.93
C THR A 58 0.60 3.98 -7.14
N GLY A 59 1.21 4.43 -8.24
CA GLY A 59 0.46 4.70 -9.47
C GLY A 59 -0.34 3.49 -9.98
N ASP A 60 0.25 2.28 -9.90
CA ASP A 60 -0.42 1.03 -10.29
C ASP A 60 -1.59 0.70 -9.35
N ALA A 61 -1.42 0.93 -8.04
CA ALA A 61 -2.49 0.72 -7.06
C ALA A 61 -3.65 1.70 -7.27
N LEU A 62 -3.36 2.97 -7.56
CA LEU A 62 -4.39 3.96 -7.90
C LEU A 62 -5.11 3.60 -9.20
N ALA A 63 -4.40 3.04 -10.19
CA ALA A 63 -5.03 2.52 -11.41
C ALA A 63 -5.94 1.33 -11.12
N ALA A 64 -5.51 0.37 -10.29
CA ALA A 64 -6.33 -0.75 -9.84
C ALA A 64 -7.55 -0.28 -9.03
N MET A 65 -7.39 0.75 -8.19
CA MET A 65 -8.49 1.37 -7.44
C MET A 65 -9.50 2.02 -8.39
N LYS A 66 -9.04 2.74 -9.41
CA LYS A 66 -9.90 3.31 -10.45
C LYS A 66 -10.67 2.24 -11.22
N ALA A 67 -10.07 1.08 -11.43
CA ALA A 67 -10.71 -0.09 -12.04
C ALA A 67 -11.67 -0.83 -11.09
N GLY A 68 -11.76 -0.41 -9.81
CA GLY A 68 -12.59 -1.06 -8.79
C GLY A 68 -12.00 -2.35 -8.21
N GLU A 69 -10.76 -2.67 -8.54
CA GLU A 69 -10.06 -3.89 -8.13
C GLU A 69 -9.42 -3.79 -6.74
N LEU A 70 -8.87 -2.62 -6.40
CA LEU A 70 -8.35 -2.27 -5.07
C LEU A 70 -9.33 -1.34 -4.37
N LYS A 71 -9.65 -1.60 -3.11
CA LYS A 71 -10.66 -0.80 -2.38
C LYS A 71 -10.04 0.28 -1.51
N VAL A 72 -8.85 0.04 -1.00
CA VAL A 72 -8.17 0.95 -0.07
C VAL A 72 -6.65 0.81 -0.21
N THR A 73 -5.95 1.92 -0.07
CA THR A 73 -4.52 1.95 0.19
C THR A 73 -4.19 3.07 1.18
N VAL A 74 -2.95 3.18 1.61
CA VAL A 74 -2.50 4.20 2.56
C VAL A 74 -1.33 4.94 1.94
N PHE A 75 -1.50 6.25 1.73
CA PHE A 75 -0.41 7.07 1.22
C PHE A 75 0.65 7.29 2.30
N GLN A 76 1.89 7.01 1.94
CA GLN A 76 3.08 7.35 2.69
C GLN A 76 3.77 8.52 1.99
N ASP A 77 3.88 9.66 2.67
CA ASP A 77 4.57 10.83 2.10
C ASP A 77 6.10 10.65 2.16
N ALA A 78 6.64 9.87 1.22
CA ALA A 78 8.07 9.60 1.12
C ALA A 78 8.90 10.88 0.97
N LYS A 79 8.37 11.89 0.27
CA LYS A 79 9.02 13.19 0.12
C LYS A 79 9.08 13.94 1.45
N GLY A 80 7.97 13.98 2.18
CA GLY A 80 7.90 14.58 3.52
C GLY A 80 8.79 13.85 4.52
N GLN A 81 8.81 12.51 4.49
CA GLN A 81 9.70 11.70 5.34
C GLN A 81 11.17 11.99 5.04
N GLY A 82 11.55 12.01 3.77
CA GLY A 82 12.92 12.34 3.36
C GLY A 82 13.34 13.75 3.75
N ALA A 83 12.50 14.76 3.48
CA ALA A 83 12.76 16.16 3.84
C ALA A 83 12.86 16.33 5.36
N GLY A 84 11.91 15.78 6.11
CA GLY A 84 11.92 15.84 7.58
C GLY A 84 13.16 15.19 8.20
N GLY A 85 13.63 14.08 7.64
CA GLY A 85 14.87 13.42 8.07
C GLY A 85 16.11 14.30 7.83
N VAL A 86 16.22 14.91 6.65
CA VAL A 86 17.32 15.83 6.32
C VAL A 86 17.29 17.07 7.21
N ASP A 87 16.12 17.69 7.39
CA ASP A 87 15.95 18.85 8.24
C ASP A 87 16.34 18.57 9.70
N ALA A 88 15.92 17.42 10.22
CA ALA A 88 16.30 16.98 11.56
C ALA A 88 17.83 16.77 11.68
N ALA A 89 18.45 16.15 10.68
CA ALA A 89 19.91 15.95 10.66
C ALA A 89 20.68 17.27 10.63
N ILE A 90 20.24 18.25 9.82
CA ILE A 90 20.86 19.58 9.76
C ILE A 90 20.74 20.30 11.11
N LYS A 91 19.58 20.27 11.74
CA LYS A 91 19.38 20.86 13.08
C LYS A 91 20.31 20.25 14.11
N LEU A 92 20.40 18.90 14.13
CA LEU A 92 21.32 18.21 15.06
C LEU A 92 22.78 18.57 14.78
N TYR A 93 23.19 18.68 13.52
CA TYR A 93 24.53 19.12 13.15
C TYR A 93 24.85 20.54 13.70
N ASN A 94 23.88 21.44 13.63
CA ASN A 94 23.97 22.80 14.15
C ASN A 94 23.82 22.87 15.69
N LYS A 95 23.65 21.73 16.37
CA LYS A 95 23.39 21.63 17.82
C LYS A 95 22.06 22.26 18.24
N ASP A 96 21.11 22.39 17.34
CA ASP A 96 19.76 22.82 17.66
C ASP A 96 18.96 21.68 18.31
N THR A 97 17.92 22.06 19.04
CA THR A 97 17.01 21.09 19.63
C THR A 97 16.10 20.50 18.57
N VAL A 98 16.03 19.16 18.49
CA VAL A 98 15.12 18.42 17.64
C VAL A 98 14.14 17.65 18.53
N PRO A 99 12.84 17.63 18.24
CA PRO A 99 11.90 16.80 18.98
C PRO A 99 12.26 15.31 18.81
N ALA A 100 11.97 14.50 19.82
CA ALA A 100 12.25 13.06 19.79
C ALA A 100 11.48 12.34 18.67
N TYR A 101 10.42 12.95 18.16
CA TYR A 101 9.54 12.42 17.13
C TYR A 101 9.15 13.53 16.14
N VAL A 102 9.35 13.28 14.86
CA VAL A 102 8.90 14.15 13.75
C VAL A 102 7.81 13.39 13.00
N ASP A 103 6.57 13.82 13.18
CA ASP A 103 5.43 13.17 12.57
C ASP A 103 5.31 13.51 11.09
N VAL A 104 5.16 12.46 10.26
CA VAL A 104 4.76 12.55 8.86
C VAL A 104 3.55 11.63 8.70
N PRO A 105 2.33 12.16 8.76
CA PRO A 105 1.14 11.34 8.88
C PRO A 105 0.89 10.50 7.62
N TYR A 106 0.43 9.28 7.84
CA TYR A 106 -0.16 8.46 6.79
C TYR A 106 -1.57 8.91 6.48
N VAL A 107 -1.97 8.80 5.22
CA VAL A 107 -3.30 9.21 4.77
C VAL A 107 -4.04 8.04 4.12
N LEU A 108 -5.23 7.74 4.63
CA LEU A 108 -6.11 6.75 4.02
C LEU A 108 -6.53 7.21 2.62
N VAL A 109 -6.38 6.32 1.63
CA VAL A 109 -6.76 6.55 0.25
C VAL A 109 -7.86 5.58 -0.15
N THR A 110 -8.95 6.14 -0.62
CA THR A 110 -10.14 5.43 -1.10
C THR A 110 -10.53 5.96 -2.49
N PRO A 111 -11.47 5.33 -3.19
CA PRO A 111 -11.94 5.82 -4.49
C PRO A 111 -12.40 7.28 -4.47
N GLU A 112 -12.93 7.77 -3.34
CA GLU A 112 -13.47 9.12 -3.20
C GLU A 112 -12.38 10.19 -3.18
N ASN A 113 -11.18 9.86 -2.69
CA ASN A 113 -10.09 10.84 -2.55
C ASN A 113 -8.83 10.53 -3.38
N MET A 114 -8.77 9.39 -4.05
CA MET A 114 -7.57 8.91 -4.76
C MET A 114 -7.02 9.90 -5.79
N ALA A 115 -7.88 10.73 -6.38
CA ALA A 115 -7.47 11.73 -7.38
C ALA A 115 -6.46 12.75 -6.82
N GLN A 116 -6.46 12.98 -5.50
CA GLN A 116 -5.54 13.91 -4.82
C GLN A 116 -4.10 13.36 -4.74
N PHE A 117 -3.92 12.06 -4.97
CA PHE A 117 -2.64 11.35 -4.84
C PHE A 117 -2.02 10.98 -6.18
N ALA A 118 -2.72 11.21 -7.29
CA ALA A 118 -2.19 10.96 -8.62
C ALA A 118 -0.98 11.86 -8.90
N GLY A 119 0.20 11.25 -9.13
CA GLY A 119 1.45 11.96 -9.43
C GLY A 119 2.23 12.50 -8.22
N LYS A 120 1.90 12.05 -7.02
CA LYS A 120 2.66 12.40 -5.81
C LYS A 120 3.80 11.42 -5.55
#